data_5475098c4c32315876e793d01232383b
#
_entry.id   5475098c4c32315876e793d01232383b
#
_cell.length_a   1.000
_cell.length_b   1.000
_cell.length_c   1.000
_cell.angle_alpha   90.00
_cell.angle_beta   90.00
_cell.angle_gamma   90.00
#
_symmetry.space_group_name_H-M   'P 1'
#
loop_
_entity.id
_entity.type
_entity.pdbx_description
1 polymer ?
#
loop_
_entity_poly.entity_id
_entity_poly.type
_entity_poly.pdbx_seq_one_letter_code
_entity_poly.pdbx_strand_id
1 'polypeptide(L)'
;LYTAINPANNNTYYLLSEASWTDSAEAARGLGGFLVTVDDAEENDWLFDTFASFENQTRHLWIGLSDDDVEGEFNWHDGTPFFYRSWGEGQPGEGGDEDYVHITGTNMGNIQPGYWNDLEDDPQYFPVYGVVEVGPGADYALRFDGINDYVEAETDTDFELNGSLTISADVYPYTATGTQFITMLGDYGYGMYLNNGHLAYADEYSLSKHPVTGVNVTVPTMQWSNVAVALTEGEGGSFFIDGQLVGSFDASQSNIPAGDFGSNSCFESGEDCDEFIIGKMGAGCDCNYFEGLIDNVRL
;
A
#
# COMPACT_ATOMS: atom_id res chain seq x y z
N LEU A 1 22.47 -2.04 -4.09
CA LEU A 1 21.46 -1.22 -3.42
C LEU A 1 21.94 -0.96 -1.99
N TYR A 2 22.12 0.28 -1.61
CA TYR A 2 22.46 0.62 -0.22
C TYR A 2 21.18 0.80 0.59
N THR A 3 21.15 0.27 1.80
CA THR A 3 19.96 0.23 2.65
C THR A 3 20.30 0.77 4.03
N ALA A 4 19.41 1.57 4.62
CA ALA A 4 19.50 2.06 5.98
C ALA A 4 18.12 2.04 6.65
N ILE A 5 18.09 1.88 7.97
CA ILE A 5 16.87 2.00 8.77
C ILE A 5 16.94 3.33 9.51
N ASN A 6 15.91 4.16 9.37
CA ASN A 6 15.82 5.41 10.12
C ASN A 6 15.39 5.09 11.58
N PRO A 7 16.20 5.42 12.57
CA PRO A 7 15.88 5.08 13.97
C PRO A 7 14.70 5.90 14.55
N ALA A 8 14.28 6.97 13.87
CA ALA A 8 13.17 7.81 14.33
C ALA A 8 11.80 7.18 14.04
N ASN A 9 11.63 6.58 12.84
CA ASN A 9 10.35 5.99 12.39
C ASN A 9 10.40 4.47 12.16
N ASN A 10 11.60 3.87 12.21
CA ASN A 10 11.86 2.45 11.94
C ASN A 10 11.53 2.00 10.51
N ASN A 11 11.41 2.94 9.57
CA ASN A 11 11.26 2.65 8.16
C ASN A 11 12.61 2.25 7.54
N THR A 12 12.55 1.42 6.51
CA THR A 12 13.70 0.99 5.71
C THR A 12 13.83 1.89 4.48
N TYR A 13 15.04 2.41 4.26
CA TYR A 13 15.32 3.30 3.13
C TYR A 13 16.34 2.67 2.19
N TYR A 14 16.11 2.85 0.89
CA TYR A 14 16.97 2.33 -0.17
C TYR A 14 17.48 3.46 -1.05
N LEU A 15 18.80 3.48 -1.32
CA LEU A 15 19.37 4.34 -2.35
C LEU A 15 19.34 3.60 -3.69
N LEU A 16 18.61 4.12 -4.66
CA LEU A 16 18.55 3.60 -6.02
C LEU A 16 19.81 3.96 -6.82
N SER A 17 19.96 3.39 -8.01
CA SER A 17 20.87 3.88 -9.04
C SER A 17 20.38 5.20 -9.61
N GLU A 18 21.25 5.93 -10.30
CA GLU A 18 20.84 7.14 -11.05
C GLU A 18 19.74 6.78 -12.07
N ALA A 19 18.70 7.59 -12.12
CA ALA A 19 17.57 7.45 -13.03
C ALA A 19 16.77 8.78 -13.07
N SER A 20 15.79 8.85 -13.99
CA SER A 20 14.76 9.88 -13.96
C SER A 20 13.94 9.78 -12.65
N TRP A 21 13.19 10.83 -12.33
CA TRP A 21 12.30 10.77 -11.18
C TRP A 21 11.19 9.73 -11.37
N THR A 22 10.58 9.69 -12.57
CA THR A 22 9.51 8.73 -12.90
C THR A 22 10.00 7.27 -12.84
N ASP A 23 11.17 6.96 -13.39
CA ASP A 23 11.78 5.62 -13.29
C ASP A 23 12.11 5.27 -11.83
N SER A 24 12.57 6.25 -11.05
CA SER A 24 12.86 6.07 -9.62
C SER A 24 11.58 5.82 -8.82
N ALA A 25 10.49 6.51 -9.14
CA ALA A 25 9.18 6.31 -8.52
C ALA A 25 8.60 4.92 -8.86
N GLU A 26 8.78 4.45 -10.11
CA GLU A 26 8.39 3.09 -10.48
C GLU A 26 9.23 2.04 -9.75
N ALA A 27 10.55 2.23 -9.65
CA ALA A 27 11.42 1.35 -8.90
C ALA A 27 11.08 1.33 -7.40
N ALA A 28 10.70 2.48 -6.82
CA ALA A 28 10.24 2.57 -5.44
C ALA A 28 9.00 1.71 -5.18
N ARG A 29 8.02 1.79 -6.07
CA ARG A 29 6.83 0.93 -6.00
C ARG A 29 7.17 -0.56 -6.13
N GLY A 30 8.13 -0.89 -6.98
CA GLY A 30 8.65 -2.26 -7.12
C GLY A 30 9.31 -2.81 -5.84
N LEU A 31 9.78 -1.93 -4.94
CA LEU A 31 10.31 -2.26 -3.63
C LEU A 31 9.25 -2.24 -2.52
N GLY A 32 7.98 -2.02 -2.85
CA GLY A 32 6.88 -1.95 -1.88
C GLY A 32 6.80 -0.63 -1.11
N GLY A 33 7.37 0.46 -1.66
CA GLY A 33 7.38 1.79 -1.05
C GLY A 33 7.16 2.90 -2.05
N PHE A 34 7.55 4.10 -1.65
CA PHE A 34 7.52 5.32 -2.47
C PHE A 34 8.89 6.01 -2.45
N LEU A 35 9.12 6.92 -3.38
CA LEU A 35 10.17 7.91 -3.17
C LEU A 35 9.88 8.63 -1.85
N VAL A 36 10.91 8.83 -1.06
CA VAL A 36 10.80 9.28 0.32
C VAL A 36 9.95 10.55 0.47
N THR A 37 9.06 10.52 1.44
CA THR A 37 8.39 11.70 1.99
C THR A 37 9.22 12.28 3.11
N VAL A 38 9.35 13.59 3.18
CA VAL A 38 10.15 14.27 4.22
C VAL A 38 9.23 15.04 5.14
N ASP A 39 9.07 14.56 6.35
CA ASP A 39 8.09 15.06 7.31
C ASP A 39 8.61 16.22 8.18
N ASP A 40 9.92 16.27 8.42
CA ASP A 40 10.56 17.27 9.28
C ASP A 40 12.04 17.52 8.92
N ALA A 41 12.67 18.43 9.66
CA ALA A 41 14.07 18.82 9.45
C ALA A 41 15.05 17.72 9.87
N GLU A 42 14.73 16.98 10.90
CA GLU A 42 15.55 15.87 11.40
C GLU A 42 15.64 14.75 10.36
N GLU A 43 14.56 14.44 9.70
CA GLU A 43 14.53 13.47 8.61
C GLU A 43 15.27 13.96 7.38
N ASN A 44 15.06 15.22 6.97
CA ASN A 44 15.81 15.83 5.87
C ASN A 44 17.33 15.74 6.09
N ASP A 45 17.80 16.10 7.28
CA ASP A 45 19.20 16.05 7.65
C ASP A 45 19.72 14.60 7.66
N TRP A 46 18.91 13.66 8.19
CA TRP A 46 19.27 12.24 8.22
C TRP A 46 19.40 11.65 6.80
N LEU A 47 18.49 11.98 5.89
CA LEU A 47 18.53 11.56 4.48
C LEU A 47 19.79 12.09 3.80
N PHE A 48 20.08 13.38 3.98
CA PHE A 48 21.28 14.01 3.42
C PHE A 48 22.55 13.33 3.93
N ASP A 49 22.69 13.18 5.23
CA ASP A 49 23.89 12.59 5.87
C ASP A 49 24.07 11.12 5.48
N THR A 50 22.96 10.36 5.36
CA THR A 50 23.00 8.92 5.12
C THR A 50 23.25 8.58 3.65
N PHE A 51 22.64 9.32 2.72
CA PHE A 51 22.59 8.92 1.31
C PHE A 51 23.33 9.86 0.37
N ALA A 52 23.32 11.17 0.62
CA ALA A 52 24.00 12.12 -0.26
C ALA A 52 25.51 11.96 -0.23
N SER A 53 26.11 11.64 0.93
CA SER A 53 27.56 11.52 1.12
C SER A 53 28.07 10.07 1.20
N PHE A 54 27.23 9.08 0.89
CA PHE A 54 27.58 7.67 0.93
C PHE A 54 28.79 7.34 0.04
N GLU A 55 29.74 6.54 0.55
CA GLU A 55 31.00 6.14 -0.12
C GLU A 55 31.89 7.31 -0.57
N ASN A 56 31.90 8.42 0.16
CA ASN A 56 32.64 9.64 -0.15
C ASN A 56 32.30 10.25 -1.53
N GLN A 57 31.09 10.01 -2.03
CA GLN A 57 30.53 10.68 -3.17
C GLN A 57 29.49 11.71 -2.71
N THR A 58 29.24 12.71 -3.52
CA THR A 58 28.12 13.64 -3.28
C THR A 58 27.06 13.39 -4.33
N ARG A 59 25.83 13.18 -3.88
CA ARG A 59 24.68 12.84 -4.71
C ARG A 59 23.54 13.82 -4.52
N HIS A 60 22.87 14.14 -5.61
CA HIS A 60 21.53 14.73 -5.57
C HIS A 60 20.53 13.60 -5.36
N LEU A 61 19.51 13.80 -4.52
CA LEU A 61 18.59 12.73 -4.11
C LEU A 61 17.16 13.08 -4.51
N TRP A 62 16.55 12.30 -5.38
CA TRP A 62 15.11 12.40 -5.64
C TRP A 62 14.31 12.08 -4.39
N ILE A 63 13.33 12.92 -4.08
CA ILE A 63 12.30 12.70 -3.06
C ILE A 63 10.93 12.61 -3.72
N GLY A 64 9.90 12.15 -3.00
CA GLY A 64 8.58 11.86 -3.55
C GLY A 64 7.67 13.07 -3.76
N LEU A 65 8.22 14.28 -3.87
CA LEU A 65 7.47 15.53 -4.03
C LEU A 65 7.47 15.97 -5.48
N SER A 66 6.30 16.33 -6.02
CA SER A 66 6.15 16.86 -7.37
C SER A 66 4.93 17.79 -7.49
N ASP A 67 4.89 18.58 -8.55
CA ASP A 67 3.72 19.38 -8.98
C ASP A 67 3.32 19.09 -10.44
N ASP A 68 3.69 17.90 -10.94
CA ASP A 68 3.42 17.43 -12.30
C ASP A 68 1.93 17.35 -12.65
N ASP A 69 1.05 17.21 -11.68
CA ASP A 69 -0.40 17.25 -11.88
C ASP A 69 -0.92 18.69 -12.10
N VAL A 70 -0.45 19.64 -11.31
CA VAL A 70 -0.84 21.06 -11.38
C VAL A 70 0.33 21.95 -10.98
N GLU A 71 0.88 22.71 -11.92
CA GLU A 71 1.97 23.66 -11.73
C GLU A 71 1.80 24.54 -10.49
N GLY A 72 2.81 24.50 -9.59
CA GLY A 72 2.85 25.22 -8.32
C GLY A 72 2.06 24.58 -7.18
N GLU A 73 1.41 23.43 -7.40
CA GLU A 73 0.69 22.68 -6.37
C GLU A 73 1.43 21.39 -5.99
N PHE A 74 2.52 21.52 -5.24
CA PHE A 74 3.35 20.39 -4.83
C PHE A 74 2.63 19.42 -3.91
N ASN A 75 2.70 18.14 -4.25
CA ASN A 75 2.11 17.03 -3.49
C ASN A 75 3.12 15.88 -3.32
N TRP A 76 3.04 15.21 -2.17
CA TRP A 76 3.77 13.97 -1.97
C TRP A 76 3.13 12.83 -2.76
N HIS A 77 3.94 12.04 -3.44
CA HIS A 77 3.48 10.94 -4.31
C HIS A 77 2.84 9.78 -3.53
N ASP A 78 3.07 9.70 -2.23
CA ASP A 78 2.40 8.77 -1.33
C ASP A 78 1.06 9.28 -0.80
N GLY A 79 0.67 10.54 -1.14
CA GLY A 79 -0.57 11.18 -0.74
C GLY A 79 -0.57 11.78 0.66
N THR A 80 0.56 11.81 1.36
CA THR A 80 0.65 12.49 2.66
C THR A 80 0.51 14.01 2.50
N PRO A 81 -0.02 14.74 3.50
CA PRO A 81 -0.14 16.19 3.42
C PRO A 81 1.22 16.90 3.40
N PHE A 82 1.39 17.86 2.51
CA PHE A 82 2.64 18.63 2.37
C PHE A 82 2.73 19.77 3.41
N PHE A 83 3.42 19.54 4.51
CA PHE A 83 3.60 20.52 5.61
C PHE A 83 5.02 21.05 5.72
N TYR A 84 6.02 20.16 5.75
CA TYR A 84 7.43 20.54 5.86
C TYR A 84 8.00 20.97 4.52
N ARG A 85 8.88 21.97 4.53
CA ARG A 85 9.53 22.52 3.33
C ARG A 85 10.94 22.89 3.64
N SER A 86 11.88 22.54 2.75
CA SER A 86 13.30 22.88 2.85
C SER A 86 13.84 23.46 1.53
N TRP A 87 13.05 24.30 0.88
CA TRP A 87 13.43 24.92 -0.38
C TRP A 87 14.72 25.74 -0.28
N GLY A 88 15.58 25.62 -1.31
CA GLY A 88 16.75 26.47 -1.49
C GLY A 88 16.40 27.92 -1.80
N GLU A 89 17.40 28.80 -1.78
CA GLU A 89 17.18 30.22 -2.09
C GLU A 89 16.70 30.42 -3.53
N GLY A 90 15.49 30.95 -3.69
CA GLY A 90 14.84 31.17 -4.98
C GLY A 90 14.09 29.98 -5.56
N GLN A 91 13.89 28.92 -4.74
CA GLN A 91 13.11 27.75 -5.10
C GLN A 91 11.74 27.70 -4.39
N PRO A 92 10.72 26.99 -4.93
CA PRO A 92 10.73 26.33 -6.26
C PRO A 92 10.87 27.33 -7.39
N GLY A 93 11.39 26.88 -8.55
CA GLY A 93 11.51 27.67 -9.76
C GLY A 93 10.15 28.08 -10.35
N GLU A 94 10.12 29.09 -11.24
CA GLU A 94 8.91 29.43 -11.99
C GLU A 94 8.92 28.77 -13.39
N GLY A 95 9.73 27.71 -13.60
CA GLY A 95 9.88 27.00 -14.87
C GLY A 95 8.85 25.89 -15.00
N GLY A 96 7.96 25.95 -15.99
CA GLY A 96 6.87 25.01 -16.18
C GLY A 96 7.29 23.61 -16.73
N ASP A 97 8.54 23.20 -16.58
CA ASP A 97 9.06 21.87 -16.90
C ASP A 97 9.92 21.32 -15.73
N GLU A 98 9.96 22.01 -14.58
CA GLU A 98 10.72 21.62 -13.40
C GLU A 98 9.75 21.12 -12.32
N ASP A 99 9.18 19.94 -12.55
CA ASP A 99 8.06 19.40 -11.75
C ASP A 99 8.52 18.53 -10.57
N TYR A 100 9.81 18.09 -10.53
CA TYR A 100 10.26 17.02 -9.64
C TYR A 100 11.32 17.48 -8.66
N VAL A 101 11.13 17.16 -7.39
CA VAL A 101 11.93 17.70 -6.30
C VAL A 101 13.07 16.78 -5.88
N HIS A 102 14.24 17.39 -5.65
CA HIS A 102 15.41 16.70 -5.14
C HIS A 102 16.07 17.45 -3.98
N ILE A 103 16.74 16.71 -3.09
CA ILE A 103 17.69 17.26 -2.11
C ILE A 103 19.03 17.49 -2.81
N THR A 104 19.56 18.71 -2.76
CA THR A 104 20.83 19.03 -3.40
C THR A 104 22.01 18.39 -2.67
N GLY A 105 22.87 17.68 -3.39
CA GLY A 105 24.10 17.09 -2.83
C GLY A 105 25.29 18.04 -2.78
N THR A 106 25.31 19.03 -3.69
CA THR A 106 26.37 20.02 -3.84
C THR A 106 25.76 21.42 -4.00
N ASN A 107 26.59 22.46 -3.89
CA ASN A 107 26.13 23.82 -4.19
C ASN A 107 25.59 23.91 -5.64
N MET A 108 24.39 24.41 -5.81
CA MET A 108 23.76 24.74 -7.08
C MET A 108 23.46 26.24 -7.11
N GLY A 109 24.36 27.04 -7.68
CA GLY A 109 24.22 28.48 -7.61
C GLY A 109 24.19 28.99 -6.16
N ASN A 110 23.06 29.52 -5.71
CA ASN A 110 22.85 30.00 -4.35
C ASN A 110 22.27 28.90 -3.41
N ILE A 111 21.86 27.75 -3.96
CA ILE A 111 21.28 26.67 -3.18
C ILE A 111 22.39 25.89 -2.48
N GLN A 112 22.31 25.79 -1.17
CA GLN A 112 23.27 25.04 -0.35
C GLN A 112 22.93 23.55 -0.36
N PRO A 113 23.93 22.65 -0.15
CA PRO A 113 23.65 21.23 0.02
C PRO A 113 22.64 20.95 1.15
N GLY A 114 21.75 19.97 0.93
CA GLY A 114 20.70 19.61 1.87
C GLY A 114 19.38 20.39 1.69
N TYR A 115 19.38 21.45 0.87
CA TYR A 115 18.15 22.15 0.52
C TYR A 115 17.53 21.58 -0.76
N TRP A 116 16.23 21.85 -0.96
CA TRP A 116 15.47 21.34 -2.08
C TRP A 116 15.51 22.26 -3.28
N ASN A 117 15.47 21.65 -4.45
CA ASN A 117 15.30 22.27 -5.75
C ASN A 117 14.40 21.39 -6.60
N ASP A 118 13.61 21.98 -7.46
CA ASP A 118 12.83 21.35 -8.50
C ASP A 118 13.63 21.21 -9.80
N LEU A 119 13.34 20.18 -10.58
CA LEU A 119 14.02 19.85 -11.83
C LEU A 119 13.06 19.20 -12.82
N GLU A 120 13.46 19.18 -14.09
CA GLU A 120 12.90 18.28 -15.11
C GLU A 120 13.08 16.80 -14.73
N ASP A 121 12.23 15.90 -15.24
CA ASP A 121 12.22 14.46 -14.90
C ASP A 121 13.57 13.76 -15.10
N ASP A 122 14.29 14.08 -16.18
CA ASP A 122 15.58 13.46 -16.52
C ASP A 122 16.66 14.53 -16.78
N PRO A 123 17.22 15.15 -15.73
CA PRO A 123 18.23 16.19 -15.89
C PRO A 123 19.53 15.62 -16.47
N GLN A 124 19.94 16.11 -17.63
CA GLN A 124 21.12 15.63 -18.35
C GLN A 124 22.44 16.22 -17.83
N TYR A 125 22.40 17.05 -16.78
CA TYR A 125 23.55 17.83 -16.32
C TYR A 125 24.34 17.15 -15.21
N PHE A 126 23.67 16.35 -14.40
CA PHE A 126 24.24 15.59 -13.29
C PHE A 126 23.29 14.41 -12.90
N PRO A 127 23.85 13.33 -12.35
CA PRO A 127 23.04 12.21 -11.92
C PRO A 127 22.23 12.55 -10.67
N VAL A 128 20.98 12.08 -10.62
CA VAL A 128 20.13 12.12 -9.42
C VAL A 128 19.73 10.70 -9.05
N TYR A 129 19.65 10.41 -7.76
CA TYR A 129 19.48 9.07 -7.23
C TYR A 129 18.21 9.02 -6.37
N GLY A 130 17.28 8.15 -6.67
CA GLY A 130 16.06 7.99 -5.87
C GLY A 130 16.39 7.49 -4.46
N VAL A 131 15.74 8.07 -3.46
CA VAL A 131 15.67 7.48 -2.12
C VAL A 131 14.27 6.94 -1.91
N VAL A 132 14.17 5.64 -1.67
CA VAL A 132 12.90 4.96 -1.43
C VAL A 132 12.69 4.79 0.05
N GLU A 133 11.48 5.06 0.49
CA GLU A 133 11.03 4.79 1.85
C GLU A 133 10.03 3.63 1.85
N VAL A 134 10.26 2.68 2.74
CA VAL A 134 9.42 1.49 2.93
C VAL A 134 9.09 1.37 4.41
N GLY A 135 7.81 1.37 4.73
CA GLY A 135 7.33 1.25 6.11
C GLY A 135 7.74 -0.07 6.77
N PRO A 136 7.74 -0.15 8.11
CA PRO A 136 8.10 -1.37 8.81
C PRO A 136 7.12 -2.51 8.47
N GLY A 137 7.67 -3.63 7.98
CA GLY A 137 6.88 -4.80 7.55
C GLY A 137 6.54 -4.85 6.06
N ALA A 138 6.95 -3.83 5.27
CA ALA A 138 6.67 -3.76 3.83
C ALA A 138 7.77 -4.38 2.95
N ASP A 139 8.81 -4.98 3.52
CA ASP A 139 10.01 -5.48 2.80
C ASP A 139 9.70 -6.47 1.65
N TYR A 140 8.49 -7.01 1.55
CA TYR A 140 8.06 -7.97 0.51
C TYR A 140 6.56 -7.90 0.19
N ALA A 141 5.90 -6.77 0.43
CA ALA A 141 4.47 -6.66 0.16
C ALA A 141 4.15 -6.84 -1.33
N LEU A 142 3.05 -7.52 -1.61
CA LEU A 142 2.51 -7.63 -2.97
C LEU A 142 1.79 -6.32 -3.32
N ARG A 143 2.14 -5.76 -4.48
CA ARG A 143 1.50 -4.56 -5.01
C ARG A 143 0.40 -4.94 -6.01
N PHE A 144 -0.71 -4.22 -5.90
CA PHE A 144 -1.89 -4.37 -6.76
C PHE A 144 -2.27 -3.00 -7.33
N ASP A 145 -2.49 -2.92 -8.63
CA ASP A 145 -2.77 -1.66 -9.37
C ASP A 145 -4.27 -1.29 -9.43
N GLY A 146 -5.14 -2.12 -8.85
CA GLY A 146 -6.58 -1.90 -8.89
C GLY A 146 -7.25 -2.26 -10.21
N ILE A 147 -6.52 -2.80 -11.20
CA ILE A 147 -7.00 -3.04 -12.56
C ILE A 147 -7.07 -4.54 -12.89
N ASN A 148 -5.97 -5.29 -12.68
CA ASN A 148 -5.86 -6.68 -13.10
C ASN A 148 -4.84 -7.51 -12.31
N ASP A 149 -4.22 -6.94 -11.27
CA ASP A 149 -3.26 -7.66 -10.44
C ASP A 149 -3.97 -8.53 -9.41
N TYR A 150 -3.55 -9.77 -9.31
CA TYR A 150 -3.99 -10.70 -8.26
C TYR A 150 -3.00 -11.84 -8.08
N VAL A 151 -3.06 -12.50 -6.95
CA VAL A 151 -2.38 -13.76 -6.70
C VAL A 151 -3.43 -14.84 -6.51
N GLU A 152 -3.20 -15.97 -7.14
CA GLU A 152 -4.04 -17.14 -7.10
C GLU A 152 -3.20 -18.33 -6.66
N ALA A 153 -3.64 -19.03 -5.65
CA ALA A 153 -3.05 -20.28 -5.20
C ALA A 153 -4.06 -21.40 -5.47
N GLU A 154 -3.67 -22.39 -6.28
CA GLU A 154 -4.43 -23.62 -6.39
C GLU A 154 -4.47 -24.28 -5.00
N THR A 155 -5.66 -24.52 -4.50
CA THR A 155 -5.85 -25.20 -3.24
C THR A 155 -6.31 -26.61 -3.51
N ASP A 156 -5.72 -27.58 -2.81
CA ASP A 156 -6.35 -28.87 -2.61
C ASP A 156 -7.14 -28.85 -1.28
N THR A 157 -7.44 -29.96 -0.70
CA THR A 157 -8.25 -30.10 0.52
C THR A 157 -7.70 -29.38 1.77
N ASP A 158 -6.57 -28.70 1.69
CA ASP A 158 -5.90 -28.08 2.84
C ASP A 158 -6.60 -26.80 3.33
N PHE A 159 -7.50 -26.22 2.52
CA PHE A 159 -8.31 -25.05 2.89
C PHE A 159 -9.75 -25.40 3.31
N GLU A 160 -10.06 -26.68 3.49
CA GLU A 160 -11.31 -27.10 4.13
C GLU A 160 -11.26 -26.79 5.63
N LEU A 161 -11.57 -25.55 5.99
CA LEU A 161 -11.54 -25.09 7.37
C LEU A 161 -12.89 -25.36 8.04
N ASN A 162 -12.84 -26.14 9.10
CA ASN A 162 -14.01 -26.48 9.91
C ASN A 162 -13.96 -25.73 11.24
N GLY A 163 -15.03 -25.04 11.61
CA GLY A 163 -15.16 -24.40 12.91
C GLY A 163 -14.86 -22.90 12.86
N SER A 164 -14.12 -22.39 13.85
CA SER A 164 -13.79 -20.96 13.92
C SER A 164 -12.56 -20.64 13.08
N LEU A 165 -12.57 -19.49 12.41
CA LEU A 165 -11.55 -19.06 11.49
C LEU A 165 -11.18 -17.61 11.76
N THR A 166 -9.91 -17.24 11.56
CA THR A 166 -9.48 -15.86 11.48
C THR A 166 -8.75 -15.62 10.17
N ILE A 167 -9.23 -14.65 9.39
CA ILE A 167 -8.54 -14.14 8.21
C ILE A 167 -7.88 -12.83 8.61
N SER A 168 -6.59 -12.66 8.34
CA SER A 168 -5.89 -11.40 8.59
C SER A 168 -4.92 -11.06 7.48
N ALA A 169 -4.67 -9.76 7.30
CA ALA A 169 -3.69 -9.24 6.38
C ALA A 169 -3.17 -7.88 6.87
N ASP A 170 -1.97 -7.53 6.49
CA ASP A 170 -1.49 -6.16 6.54
C ASP A 170 -1.79 -5.50 5.19
N VAL A 171 -2.45 -4.35 5.21
CA VAL A 171 -2.89 -3.66 3.99
C VAL A 171 -2.45 -2.20 4.00
N TYR A 172 -2.10 -1.69 2.83
CA TYR A 172 -1.79 -0.28 2.58
C TYR A 172 -2.63 0.19 1.38
N PRO A 173 -3.90 0.57 1.57
CA PRO A 173 -4.77 0.96 0.47
C PRO A 173 -4.35 2.32 -0.10
N TYR A 174 -4.27 2.47 -1.42
CA TYR A 174 -4.02 3.75 -2.07
C TYR A 174 -5.29 4.60 -2.17
N THR A 175 -6.44 3.95 -2.21
CA THR A 175 -7.75 4.61 -2.28
C THR A 175 -8.76 3.97 -1.33
N ALA A 176 -9.73 4.76 -0.87
CA ALA A 176 -10.85 4.25 -0.08
C ALA A 176 -12.11 4.03 -0.92
N THR A 177 -12.06 4.25 -2.25
CA THR A 177 -13.26 4.23 -3.09
C THR A 177 -13.60 2.83 -3.61
N GLY A 178 -14.88 2.54 -3.74
CA GLY A 178 -15.36 1.30 -4.35
C GLY A 178 -15.26 0.08 -3.45
N THR A 179 -15.38 -1.09 -4.07
CA THR A 179 -15.19 -2.40 -3.45
C THR A 179 -13.86 -2.97 -3.88
N GLN A 180 -13.02 -3.34 -2.93
CA GLN A 180 -11.65 -3.84 -3.17
C GLN A 180 -11.43 -5.08 -2.33
N PHE A 181 -11.23 -6.23 -2.97
CA PHE A 181 -11.00 -7.49 -2.27
C PHE A 181 -9.56 -7.62 -1.81
N ILE A 182 -9.39 -7.96 -0.52
CA ILE A 182 -8.09 -8.29 0.06
C ILE A 182 -7.83 -9.77 -0.16
N THR A 183 -8.79 -10.62 0.22
CA THR A 183 -8.72 -12.07 0.02
C THR A 183 -10.07 -12.64 -0.34
N MET A 184 -10.09 -13.74 -1.10
CA MET A 184 -11.29 -14.53 -1.38
C MET A 184 -10.92 -16.00 -1.52
N LEU A 185 -11.73 -16.89 -0.99
CA LEU A 185 -11.64 -18.34 -1.21
C LEU A 185 -12.71 -18.75 -2.21
N GLY A 186 -12.29 -19.18 -3.40
CA GLY A 186 -13.16 -19.61 -4.48
C GLY A 186 -14.17 -18.56 -4.93
N ASP A 187 -15.04 -18.92 -5.87
CA ASP A 187 -16.09 -18.03 -6.38
C ASP A 187 -17.25 -17.84 -5.40
N TYR A 188 -17.42 -18.77 -4.48
CA TYR A 188 -18.58 -18.87 -3.58
C TYR A 188 -18.19 -19.10 -2.13
N GLY A 189 -16.93 -18.94 -1.79
CA GLY A 189 -16.42 -19.13 -0.46
C GLY A 189 -16.57 -17.89 0.41
N TYR A 190 -15.55 -17.59 1.15
CA TYR A 190 -15.51 -16.48 2.08
C TYR A 190 -14.28 -15.60 1.82
N GLY A 191 -14.39 -14.33 2.14
CA GLY A 191 -13.32 -13.40 1.94
C GLY A 191 -13.43 -12.13 2.74
N MET A 192 -12.37 -11.33 2.68
CA MET A 192 -12.24 -10.06 3.35
C MET A 192 -12.03 -8.96 2.29
N TYR A 193 -12.76 -7.86 2.42
CA TYR A 193 -12.69 -6.76 1.45
C TYR A 193 -12.90 -5.41 2.10
N LEU A 194 -12.56 -4.34 1.38
CA LEU A 194 -12.90 -2.97 1.72
C LEU A 194 -14.09 -2.51 0.88
N ASN A 195 -15.09 -1.90 1.50
CA ASN A 195 -16.21 -1.24 0.83
C ASN A 195 -16.20 0.25 1.17
N ASN A 196 -15.77 1.07 0.25
CA ASN A 196 -15.52 2.49 0.47
C ASN A 196 -14.66 2.74 1.74
N GLY A 197 -13.57 1.97 1.86
CA GLY A 197 -12.64 2.00 2.98
C GLY A 197 -13.09 1.27 4.24
N HIS A 198 -14.33 0.77 4.32
CA HIS A 198 -14.80 0.01 5.48
C HIS A 198 -14.50 -1.48 5.33
N LEU A 199 -13.88 -2.07 6.36
CA LEU A 199 -13.61 -3.49 6.38
C LEU A 199 -14.92 -4.28 6.39
N ALA A 200 -15.00 -5.27 5.52
CA ALA A 200 -16.18 -6.10 5.32
C ALA A 200 -15.81 -7.57 5.09
N TYR A 201 -16.77 -8.43 5.31
CA TYR A 201 -16.68 -9.88 5.08
C TYR A 201 -17.66 -10.28 3.98
N ALA A 202 -17.24 -11.13 3.08
CA ALA A 202 -18.08 -11.75 2.06
C ALA A 202 -18.25 -13.23 2.36
N ASP A 203 -19.47 -13.73 2.25
CA ASP A 203 -19.81 -15.12 2.18
C ASP A 203 -20.77 -15.37 1.01
N GLU A 204 -20.72 -16.54 0.39
CA GLU A 204 -21.63 -16.99 -0.67
C GLU A 204 -22.30 -15.86 -1.50
N TYR A 205 -21.99 -15.64 -2.75
CA TYR A 205 -22.76 -14.81 -3.74
C TYR A 205 -23.15 -13.38 -3.35
N SER A 206 -22.95 -12.93 -2.15
CA SER A 206 -23.61 -11.71 -1.70
C SER A 206 -22.68 -10.69 -1.07
N LEU A 207 -22.08 -9.83 -1.91
CA LEU A 207 -21.53 -8.52 -1.50
C LEU A 207 -22.55 -7.64 -0.75
N SER A 208 -23.83 -8.00 -0.79
CA SER A 208 -24.92 -7.15 -0.27
C SER A 208 -25.46 -7.60 1.08
N LYS A 209 -25.10 -8.79 1.58
CA LYS A 209 -25.73 -9.32 2.79
C LYS A 209 -25.10 -8.88 4.12
N HIS A 210 -23.83 -8.50 4.09
CA HIS A 210 -23.15 -8.10 5.30
C HIS A 210 -22.40 -6.77 5.13
N PRO A 211 -23.11 -5.65 4.86
CA PRO A 211 -22.51 -4.38 5.16
C PRO A 211 -22.16 -4.44 6.64
N VAL A 212 -20.94 -4.07 6.98
CA VAL A 212 -20.54 -3.89 8.38
C VAL A 212 -21.52 -2.90 9.01
N THR A 213 -22.62 -3.41 9.55
CA THR A 213 -23.66 -2.59 10.15
C THR A 213 -23.13 -2.13 11.50
N GLY A 214 -22.68 -0.88 11.52
CA GLY A 214 -22.28 -0.23 12.77
C GLY A 214 -20.80 0.11 12.90
N VAL A 215 -19.95 -0.17 11.93
CA VAL A 215 -18.56 0.27 11.97
C VAL A 215 -18.40 1.55 11.16
N ASN A 216 -18.34 2.69 11.87
CA ASN A 216 -17.97 3.98 11.28
C ASN A 216 -16.44 4.17 11.22
N VAL A 217 -15.69 3.08 11.22
CA VAL A 217 -14.23 3.12 11.16
C VAL A 217 -13.80 2.66 9.78
N THR A 218 -13.06 3.50 9.07
CA THR A 218 -12.42 3.17 7.80
C THR A 218 -11.00 2.72 8.04
N VAL A 219 -10.51 1.80 7.22
CA VAL A 219 -9.09 1.54 7.08
C VAL A 219 -8.46 2.77 6.44
N PRO A 220 -7.45 3.39 7.06
CA PRO A 220 -6.80 4.56 6.49
C PRO A 220 -6.17 4.23 5.13
N THR A 221 -6.21 5.17 4.20
CA THR A 221 -5.42 5.10 2.97
C THR A 221 -4.01 5.62 3.19
N MET A 222 -3.06 5.17 2.36
CA MET A 222 -1.66 5.61 2.38
C MET A 222 -0.98 5.36 3.74
N GLN A 223 -1.44 4.34 4.46
CA GLN A 223 -0.93 3.92 5.76
C GLN A 223 -1.12 2.40 5.91
N TRP A 224 -0.14 1.74 6.51
CA TRP A 224 -0.26 0.34 6.89
C TRP A 224 -1.28 0.17 8.03
N SER A 225 -2.14 -0.82 7.86
CA SER A 225 -3.07 -1.27 8.91
C SER A 225 -3.14 -2.79 8.90
N ASN A 226 -3.09 -3.40 10.06
CA ASN A 226 -3.44 -4.80 10.21
C ASN A 226 -4.96 -4.94 10.27
N VAL A 227 -5.54 -5.67 9.35
CA VAL A 227 -6.99 -5.94 9.30
C VAL A 227 -7.27 -7.41 9.53
N ALA A 228 -8.31 -7.71 10.30
CA ALA A 228 -8.71 -9.09 10.55
C ALA A 228 -10.22 -9.26 10.69
N VAL A 229 -10.68 -10.42 10.26
CA VAL A 229 -12.04 -10.91 10.50
C VAL A 229 -11.93 -12.26 11.24
N ALA A 230 -12.44 -12.30 12.46
CA ALA A 230 -12.52 -13.54 13.23
C ALA A 230 -13.96 -14.06 13.18
N LEU A 231 -14.13 -15.31 12.73
CA LEU A 231 -15.40 -15.98 12.54
C LEU A 231 -15.54 -17.08 13.60
N THR A 232 -16.71 -17.15 14.22
CA THR A 232 -17.04 -18.22 15.20
C THR A 232 -18.26 -18.98 14.69
N GLU A 233 -18.09 -20.28 14.52
CA GLU A 233 -19.16 -21.16 14.05
C GLU A 233 -20.44 -20.99 14.89
N GLY A 234 -21.54 -20.66 14.21
CA GLY A 234 -22.86 -20.48 14.82
C GLY A 234 -23.05 -19.21 15.65
N GLU A 235 -22.03 -18.35 15.79
CA GLU A 235 -22.10 -17.12 16.59
C GLU A 235 -21.97 -15.84 15.75
N GLY A 236 -21.29 -15.91 14.59
CA GLY A 236 -21.03 -14.74 13.74
C GLY A 236 -19.56 -14.37 13.66
N GLY A 237 -19.26 -13.08 13.52
CA GLY A 237 -17.88 -12.64 13.37
C GLY A 237 -17.59 -11.28 14.00
N SER A 238 -16.29 -10.99 14.08
CA SER A 238 -15.76 -9.77 14.65
C SER A 238 -14.69 -9.17 13.72
N PHE A 239 -14.70 -7.86 13.56
CA PHE A 239 -13.76 -7.10 12.74
C PHE A 239 -12.75 -6.38 13.61
N PHE A 240 -11.49 -6.42 13.21
CA PHE A 240 -10.39 -5.75 13.90
C PHE A 240 -9.58 -4.90 12.91
N ILE A 241 -9.16 -3.73 13.36
CA ILE A 241 -8.17 -2.89 12.70
C ILE A 241 -7.09 -2.58 13.74
N ASP A 242 -5.83 -2.86 13.43
CA ASP A 242 -4.67 -2.69 14.32
C ASP A 242 -4.89 -3.31 15.71
N GLY A 243 -5.49 -4.51 15.71
CA GLY A 243 -5.82 -5.28 16.92
C GLY A 243 -6.99 -4.72 17.75
N GLN A 244 -7.63 -3.62 17.32
CA GLN A 244 -8.80 -3.05 17.98
C GLN A 244 -10.09 -3.61 17.40
N LEU A 245 -11.01 -4.07 18.25
CA LEU A 245 -12.34 -4.48 17.81
C LEU A 245 -13.12 -3.26 17.28
N VAL A 246 -13.46 -3.29 15.99
CA VAL A 246 -14.16 -2.18 15.32
C VAL A 246 -15.61 -2.49 14.96
N GLY A 247 -16.01 -3.76 15.02
CA GLY A 247 -17.38 -4.19 14.78
C GLY A 247 -17.57 -5.69 14.92
N SER A 248 -18.83 -6.11 14.92
CA SER A 248 -19.21 -7.52 14.92
C SER A 248 -20.56 -7.73 14.23
N PHE A 249 -20.82 -8.95 13.81
CA PHE A 249 -22.10 -9.41 13.28
C PHE A 249 -22.47 -10.74 13.90
N ASP A 250 -23.77 -11.03 14.01
CA ASP A 250 -24.25 -12.29 14.58
C ASP A 250 -24.53 -13.36 13.49
N ALA A 251 -24.70 -14.61 13.89
CA ALA A 251 -24.93 -15.73 12.99
C ALA A 251 -26.18 -15.62 12.12
N SER A 252 -27.15 -14.77 12.51
CA SER A 252 -28.33 -14.51 11.67
C SER A 252 -28.02 -13.61 10.47
N GLN A 253 -26.86 -12.97 10.50
CA GLN A 253 -26.36 -12.10 9.44
C GLN A 253 -25.27 -12.77 8.60
N SER A 254 -24.80 -13.95 8.98
CA SER A 254 -23.82 -14.73 8.26
C SER A 254 -24.39 -16.12 7.94
N ASN A 255 -24.26 -16.56 6.72
CA ASN A 255 -24.45 -17.96 6.37
C ASN A 255 -23.13 -18.73 6.59
N ILE A 256 -22.48 -18.55 7.76
CA ILE A 256 -21.37 -19.44 8.11
C ILE A 256 -21.98 -20.83 8.25
N PRO A 257 -21.78 -21.74 7.30
CA PRO A 257 -22.37 -23.07 7.38
C PRO A 257 -21.84 -23.79 8.61
N ALA A 258 -22.70 -24.34 9.41
CA ALA A 258 -22.26 -25.26 10.47
C ALA A 258 -21.57 -26.45 9.81
N GLY A 259 -20.24 -26.45 9.82
CA GLY A 259 -19.43 -27.62 9.48
C GLY A 259 -18.82 -27.68 8.08
N ASP A 260 -18.92 -26.65 7.24
CA ASP A 260 -18.33 -26.73 5.91
C ASP A 260 -18.00 -25.36 5.35
N PHE A 261 -16.80 -24.85 5.63
CA PHE A 261 -16.23 -23.72 4.92
C PHE A 261 -15.68 -24.22 3.58
N GLY A 262 -16.49 -24.27 2.55
CA GLY A 262 -16.03 -24.51 1.17
C GLY A 262 -16.55 -25.73 0.44
N SER A 263 -17.32 -26.63 1.04
CA SER A 263 -17.56 -27.95 0.41
C SER A 263 -18.79 -28.08 -0.48
N ASN A 264 -19.75 -27.16 -0.50
CA ASN A 264 -21.04 -27.55 -1.09
C ASN A 264 -21.62 -26.71 -2.25
N SER A 265 -21.18 -25.50 -2.54
CA SER A 265 -21.82 -24.73 -3.62
C SER A 265 -21.11 -24.83 -4.96
N CYS A 266 -19.83 -25.05 -4.95
CA CYS A 266 -19.03 -25.11 -6.18
C CYS A 266 -19.10 -26.47 -6.89
N PHE A 267 -19.25 -27.56 -6.17
CA PHE A 267 -19.26 -28.92 -6.74
C PHE A 267 -20.48 -29.23 -7.62
N GLU A 268 -21.58 -28.48 -7.50
CA GLU A 268 -22.77 -28.71 -8.34
C GLU A 268 -22.68 -28.02 -9.71
N SER A 269 -21.84 -26.99 -9.87
CA SER A 269 -21.71 -26.25 -11.12
C SER A 269 -20.52 -26.70 -12.00
N GLY A 270 -19.57 -27.45 -11.45
CA GLY A 270 -18.38 -27.90 -12.19
C GLY A 270 -17.38 -26.78 -12.47
N GLU A 271 -17.46 -25.69 -11.73
CA GLU A 271 -16.50 -24.59 -11.77
C GLU A 271 -15.45 -24.76 -10.66
N ASP A 272 -14.21 -24.33 -10.91
CA ASP A 272 -13.09 -24.44 -9.98
C ASP A 272 -13.29 -23.48 -8.81
N CYS A 273 -13.57 -24.05 -7.63
CA CYS A 273 -13.73 -23.30 -6.39
C CYS A 273 -12.56 -23.48 -5.44
N ASP A 274 -11.52 -24.08 -5.91
CA ASP A 274 -10.37 -24.50 -5.10
C ASP A 274 -9.25 -23.45 -5.10
N GLU A 275 -9.60 -22.18 -5.39
CA GLU A 275 -8.61 -21.11 -5.51
C GLU A 275 -8.66 -20.19 -4.30
N PHE A 276 -7.52 -19.98 -3.65
CA PHE A 276 -7.32 -18.88 -2.72
C PHE A 276 -6.76 -17.68 -3.47
N ILE A 277 -7.50 -16.58 -3.45
CA ILE A 277 -7.20 -15.38 -4.24
C ILE A 277 -6.87 -14.22 -3.31
N ILE A 278 -5.82 -13.47 -3.66
CA ILE A 278 -5.45 -12.20 -3.01
C ILE A 278 -5.53 -11.09 -4.06
N GLY A 279 -6.15 -9.97 -3.71
CA GLY A 279 -6.18 -8.75 -4.53
C GLY A 279 -7.34 -8.63 -5.48
N LYS A 280 -8.21 -9.62 -5.62
CA LYS A 280 -9.45 -9.51 -6.41
C LYS A 280 -10.60 -10.33 -5.83
N MET A 281 -11.82 -10.11 -6.32
CA MET A 281 -12.96 -10.98 -6.13
C MET A 281 -12.76 -12.30 -6.90
N GLY A 282 -13.40 -13.39 -6.48
CA GLY A 282 -13.23 -14.77 -6.98
C GLY A 282 -13.17 -14.96 -8.51
N ALA A 283 -12.85 -16.16 -8.95
CA ALA A 283 -12.49 -16.50 -10.34
C ALA A 283 -13.57 -16.15 -11.39
N GLY A 284 -14.85 -16.10 -11.01
CA GLY A 284 -15.96 -15.73 -11.90
C GLY A 284 -16.09 -14.24 -12.20
N CYS A 285 -15.30 -13.37 -11.57
CA CYS A 285 -15.38 -11.93 -11.74
C CYS A 285 -14.02 -11.27 -11.98
N ASP A 286 -13.89 -10.68 -13.13
CA ASP A 286 -12.79 -9.78 -13.48
C ASP A 286 -13.07 -8.38 -12.93
N CYS A 287 -13.21 -8.26 -11.59
CA CYS A 287 -13.68 -7.03 -10.96
C CYS A 287 -13.21 -6.90 -9.49
N ASN A 288 -13.42 -5.72 -8.91
CA ASN A 288 -13.18 -5.41 -7.52
C ASN A 288 -11.73 -5.66 -7.07
N TYR A 289 -10.79 -5.30 -7.92
CA TYR A 289 -9.37 -5.39 -7.65
C TYR A 289 -8.95 -4.46 -6.51
N PHE A 290 -7.98 -4.90 -5.72
CA PHE A 290 -7.36 -4.09 -4.69
C PHE A 290 -6.38 -3.10 -5.33
N GLU A 291 -6.35 -1.89 -4.82
CA GLU A 291 -5.40 -0.85 -5.23
C GLU A 291 -4.55 -0.45 -4.02
N GLY A 292 -3.31 -0.94 -3.99
CA GLY A 292 -2.43 -0.76 -2.83
C GLY A 292 -1.45 -1.90 -2.62
N LEU A 293 -0.99 -2.05 -1.37
CA LEU A 293 -0.09 -3.12 -0.96
C LEU A 293 -0.82 -4.08 -0.01
N ILE A 294 -0.53 -5.38 -0.14
CA ILE A 294 -1.00 -6.43 0.77
C ILE A 294 0.19 -7.27 1.20
N ASP A 295 0.28 -7.56 2.50
CA ASP A 295 1.30 -8.42 3.09
C ASP A 295 0.70 -9.28 4.22
N ASN A 296 1.50 -10.25 4.70
CA ASN A 296 1.20 -11.05 5.88
C ASN A 296 -0.22 -11.66 5.88
N VAL A 297 -0.72 -12.08 4.71
CA VAL A 297 -2.02 -12.76 4.63
C VAL A 297 -1.95 -14.08 5.39
N ARG A 298 -2.91 -14.28 6.29
CA ARG A 298 -3.00 -15.48 7.16
C ARG A 298 -4.44 -15.95 7.27
N LEU A 299 -4.58 -17.27 7.36
CA LEU A 299 -5.82 -17.99 7.61
C LEU A 299 -5.70 -18.80 8.89
#